data_c28a102236862e6d0b6bc6651da211af
#
_entry.id   c28a102236862e6d0b6bc6651da211af
#
_cell.length_a   1.000
_cell.length_b   1.000
_cell.length_c   1.000
_cell.angle_alpha   90.00
_cell.angle_beta   90.00
_cell.angle_gamma   90.00
#
_symmetry.space_group_name_H-M   'P 1'
#
loop_
_entity.id
_entity.type
_entity.pdbx_description
1 polymer ?
#
loop_
_entity_poly.entity_id
_entity_poly.type
_entity_poly.pdbx_seq_one_letter_code
_entity_poly.pdbx_strand_id
1 'polypeptide(L)'
;FGASVKQTHTLALQNLDWEAITGDDNFLYIADIGNNKGKRENLAIHKVNRRHYDEISSVSVQYQGNTPSDNFPYAHDFDAEAMVLAEGKLLIFSKSWRTGIANVYEVGSETLQILTPIAQIAGLPGVITGADFDEMRNLYVVVGYKSDPFGNFSTFLAQLDTSFTPIEVWPLDEYKQVEGICVDKQGDYWFSEEATDLRKASLTRATIK
;
A
#
# COMPACT_ATOMS: atom_id res chain seq x y z
N PHE A 1 -18.02 17.25 -1.87
CA PHE A 1 -16.68 17.82 -2.01
C PHE A 1 -16.22 17.66 -3.46
N GLY A 2 -15.78 18.74 -4.13
CA GLY A 2 -15.13 18.66 -5.45
C GLY A 2 -13.61 18.65 -5.25
N ALA A 3 -12.95 17.58 -5.63
CA ALA A 3 -11.49 17.56 -5.69
C ALA A 3 -11.01 18.31 -6.92
N SER A 4 -10.01 19.18 -6.76
CA SER A 4 -9.35 19.86 -7.88
C SER A 4 -7.83 19.78 -7.71
N VAL A 5 -7.12 19.52 -8.81
CA VAL A 5 -5.65 19.59 -8.83
C VAL A 5 -5.24 21.05 -8.62
N LYS A 6 -4.54 21.31 -7.53
CA LYS A 6 -4.01 22.66 -7.20
C LYS A 6 -2.62 22.89 -7.81
N GLN A 7 -1.81 21.87 -7.86
CA GLN A 7 -0.43 21.93 -8.34
C GLN A 7 0.02 20.57 -8.85
N THR A 8 0.88 20.57 -9.85
CA THR A 8 1.51 19.36 -10.42
C THR A 8 3.03 19.55 -10.37
N HIS A 9 3.73 18.53 -9.90
CA HIS A 9 5.19 18.46 -9.91
C HIS A 9 5.64 17.28 -10.75
N THR A 10 6.60 17.51 -11.64
CA THR A 10 7.26 16.45 -12.39
C THR A 10 8.52 16.04 -11.65
N LEU A 11 8.64 14.75 -11.35
CA LEU A 11 9.82 14.19 -10.70
C LEU A 11 10.76 13.59 -11.75
N ALA A 12 12.08 13.73 -11.54
CA ALA A 12 13.09 13.07 -12.36
C ALA A 12 13.23 11.57 -12.00
N LEU A 13 12.10 10.87 -12.01
CA LEU A 13 11.97 9.44 -11.71
C LEU A 13 11.22 8.73 -12.85
N GLN A 14 11.64 7.52 -13.14
CA GLN A 14 10.86 6.64 -13.99
C GLN A 14 9.78 5.96 -13.11
N ASN A 15 8.53 6.05 -13.52
CA ASN A 15 7.47 5.23 -12.96
C ASN A 15 7.47 3.88 -13.68
N LEU A 16 7.83 2.82 -12.96
CA LEU A 16 7.73 1.44 -13.46
C LEU A 16 6.44 0.78 -13.00
N ASP A 17 6.11 0.94 -11.70
CA ASP A 17 4.90 0.43 -11.09
C ASP A 17 4.73 1.05 -9.68
N TRP A 18 4.38 2.36 -9.64
CA TRP A 18 4.19 3.10 -8.39
C TRP A 18 2.86 2.72 -7.75
N GLU A 19 2.91 2.18 -6.54
CA GLU A 19 1.74 1.60 -5.87
C GLU A 19 1.32 2.38 -4.61
N ALA A 20 2.27 3.01 -3.92
CA ALA A 20 1.93 3.71 -2.69
C ALA A 20 2.71 5.02 -2.54
N ILE A 21 2.11 5.93 -1.80
CA ILE A 21 2.73 7.18 -1.35
C ILE A 21 2.40 7.43 0.12
N THR A 22 3.42 7.79 0.89
CA THR A 22 3.27 8.24 2.27
C THR A 22 4.25 9.37 2.53
N GLY A 23 4.25 9.97 3.71
CA GLY A 23 5.22 11.00 4.03
C GLY A 23 4.98 11.74 5.32
N ASP A 24 5.91 12.63 5.62
CA ASP A 24 5.85 13.58 6.73
C ASP A 24 5.86 15.05 6.23
N ASP A 25 6.10 15.99 7.11
CA ASP A 25 6.15 17.42 6.77
C ASP A 25 7.32 17.77 5.83
N ASN A 26 8.38 16.97 5.77
CA ASN A 26 9.60 17.24 5.04
C ASN A 26 9.75 16.37 3.78
N PHE A 27 9.28 15.12 3.80
CA PHE A 27 9.53 14.16 2.75
C PHE A 27 8.26 13.44 2.30
N LEU A 28 8.22 13.10 1.02
CA LEU A 28 7.33 12.09 0.45
C LEU A 28 8.14 10.83 0.19
N TYR A 29 7.52 9.70 0.42
CA TYR A 29 8.05 8.39 0.06
C TYR A 29 7.13 7.80 -1.00
N ILE A 30 7.69 7.43 -2.15
CA ILE A 30 6.98 6.84 -3.28
C ILE A 30 7.48 5.42 -3.44
N ALA A 31 6.57 4.47 -3.42
CA ALA A 31 6.88 3.06 -3.51
C ALA A 31 6.71 2.56 -4.96
N ASP A 32 7.82 2.29 -5.63
CA ASP A 32 7.89 1.63 -6.94
C ASP A 32 8.09 0.13 -6.73
N ILE A 33 7.05 -0.53 -6.20
CA ILE A 33 7.11 -1.89 -5.65
C ILE A 33 6.10 -2.86 -6.25
N GLY A 34 5.23 -2.42 -7.16
CA GLY A 34 4.29 -3.31 -7.84
C GLY A 34 5.03 -4.43 -8.58
N ASN A 35 4.55 -5.64 -8.42
CA ASN A 35 5.20 -6.83 -8.96
C ASN A 35 4.22 -7.98 -9.22
N ASN A 36 3.04 -7.67 -9.72
CA ASN A 36 1.96 -8.62 -10.01
C ASN A 36 2.40 -9.87 -10.79
N LYS A 37 3.41 -9.71 -11.66
CA LYS A 37 3.99 -10.81 -12.45
C LYS A 37 5.08 -11.58 -11.70
N GLY A 38 5.58 -11.07 -10.58
CA GLY A 38 6.64 -11.68 -9.79
C GLY A 38 8.04 -11.62 -10.41
N LYS A 39 8.25 -10.85 -11.48
CA LYS A 39 9.46 -10.88 -12.29
C LYS A 39 10.37 -9.67 -12.08
N ARG A 40 9.96 -8.67 -11.32
CA ARG A 40 10.76 -7.46 -11.07
C ARG A 40 11.88 -7.74 -10.08
N GLU A 41 13.06 -7.24 -10.41
CA GLU A 41 14.28 -7.26 -9.58
C GLU A 41 14.66 -5.86 -9.09
N ASN A 42 14.03 -4.83 -9.64
CA ASN A 42 14.36 -3.42 -9.44
C ASN A 42 13.25 -2.68 -8.66
N LEU A 43 12.82 -3.24 -7.56
CA LEU A 43 11.89 -2.56 -6.66
C LEU A 43 12.61 -1.45 -5.91
N ALA A 44 11.94 -0.32 -5.69
CA ALA A 44 12.56 0.84 -5.06
C ALA A 44 11.58 1.67 -4.23
N ILE A 45 12.11 2.32 -3.20
CA ILE A 45 11.43 3.39 -2.47
C ILE A 45 12.16 4.69 -2.76
N HIS A 46 11.45 5.67 -3.27
CA HIS A 46 11.98 7.00 -3.57
C HIS A 46 11.60 7.97 -2.46
N LYS A 47 12.59 8.62 -1.87
CA LYS A 47 12.42 9.69 -0.90
C LYS A 47 12.62 11.03 -1.59
N VAL A 48 11.59 11.87 -1.57
CA VAL A 48 11.52 13.16 -2.26
C VAL A 48 11.38 14.27 -1.23
N ASN A 49 12.23 15.30 -1.29
CA ASN A 49 12.10 16.47 -0.45
C ASN A 49 10.88 17.31 -0.87
N ARG A 50 9.94 17.58 0.05
CA ARG A 50 8.69 18.32 -0.25
C ARG A 50 8.90 19.82 -0.53
N ARG A 51 10.06 20.37 -0.19
CA ARG A 51 10.42 21.76 -0.48
C ARG A 51 11.28 21.90 -1.73
N HIS A 52 11.97 20.81 -2.09
CA HIS A 52 12.91 20.74 -3.21
C HIS A 52 12.70 19.42 -3.94
N TYR A 53 11.72 19.38 -4.86
CA TYR A 53 11.28 18.16 -5.55
C TYR A 53 12.34 17.54 -6.49
N ASP A 54 13.45 18.23 -6.71
CA ASP A 54 14.64 17.75 -7.42
C ASP A 54 15.62 17.01 -6.49
N GLU A 55 15.50 17.15 -5.18
CA GLU A 55 16.26 16.41 -4.19
C GLU A 55 15.59 15.05 -3.94
N ILE A 56 16.07 14.04 -4.66
CA ILE A 56 15.53 12.68 -4.62
C ILE A 56 16.65 11.71 -4.25
N SER A 57 16.36 10.79 -3.35
CA SER A 57 17.17 9.61 -3.08
C SER A 57 16.34 8.35 -3.19
N SER A 58 16.98 7.21 -3.47
CA SER A 58 16.28 5.95 -3.67
C SER A 58 16.96 4.82 -2.91
N VAL A 59 16.14 3.94 -2.36
CA VAL A 59 16.53 2.69 -1.72
C VAL A 59 16.04 1.55 -2.59
N SER A 60 16.94 0.69 -3.05
CA SER A 60 16.56 -0.54 -3.74
C SER A 60 16.18 -1.61 -2.72
N VAL A 61 15.08 -2.30 -2.97
CA VAL A 61 14.59 -3.35 -2.07
C VAL A 61 14.39 -4.67 -2.81
N GLN A 62 14.66 -5.75 -2.11
CA GLN A 62 14.37 -7.12 -2.54
C GLN A 62 13.74 -7.86 -1.37
N TYR A 63 12.88 -8.82 -1.63
CA TYR A 63 12.30 -9.64 -0.58
C TYR A 63 13.12 -10.91 -0.38
N GLN A 64 13.44 -11.23 0.87
CA GLN A 64 14.14 -12.47 1.21
C GLN A 64 13.38 -13.69 0.67
N GLY A 65 14.09 -14.58 0.01
CA GLY A 65 13.52 -15.81 -0.56
C GLY A 65 12.77 -15.61 -1.88
N ASN A 66 12.73 -14.39 -2.40
CA ASN A 66 12.17 -14.15 -3.74
C ASN A 66 13.14 -14.66 -4.81
N THR A 67 12.65 -15.49 -5.71
CA THR A 67 13.35 -15.91 -6.93
C THR A 67 12.45 -15.54 -8.12
N PRO A 68 12.69 -14.38 -8.76
CA PRO A 68 11.81 -13.88 -9.83
C PRO A 68 11.59 -14.87 -10.98
N SER A 69 12.60 -15.69 -11.34
CA SER A 69 12.47 -16.70 -12.37
C SER A 69 11.39 -17.75 -12.08
N ASP A 70 11.14 -18.05 -10.80
CA ASP A 70 10.27 -19.14 -10.36
C ASP A 70 8.83 -18.69 -10.12
N ASN A 71 8.59 -17.38 -10.09
CA ASN A 71 7.25 -16.84 -9.84
C ASN A 71 6.34 -16.98 -11.07
N PHE A 72 5.06 -17.17 -10.81
CA PHE A 72 3.98 -17.07 -11.79
C PHE A 72 3.12 -15.84 -11.48
N PRO A 73 2.58 -15.16 -12.50
CA PRO A 73 1.69 -14.02 -12.31
C PRO A 73 0.53 -14.33 -11.36
N TYR A 74 0.31 -13.45 -10.39
CA TYR A 74 -0.77 -13.58 -9.39
C TYR A 74 -0.75 -14.87 -8.57
N ALA A 75 0.41 -15.53 -8.46
CA ALA A 75 0.56 -16.81 -7.75
C ALA A 75 1.83 -16.86 -6.88
N HIS A 76 2.25 -15.73 -6.36
CA HIS A 76 3.39 -15.57 -5.46
C HIS A 76 3.05 -14.56 -4.34
N ASP A 77 3.95 -14.38 -3.38
CA ASP A 77 3.75 -13.49 -2.22
C ASP A 77 4.79 -12.34 -2.17
N PHE A 78 5.37 -11.97 -3.34
CA PHE A 78 6.42 -10.96 -3.49
C PHE A 78 5.96 -9.75 -4.30
N ASP A 79 4.67 -9.42 -4.16
CA ASP A 79 4.04 -8.20 -4.63
C ASP A 79 3.72 -7.30 -3.44
N ALA A 80 3.63 -5.99 -3.63
CA ALA A 80 3.18 -5.08 -2.59
C ALA A 80 2.57 -3.82 -3.18
N GLU A 81 1.52 -3.30 -2.54
CA GLU A 81 0.77 -2.12 -2.98
C GLU A 81 0.51 -1.13 -1.85
N ALA A 82 0.98 -1.40 -0.64
CA ALA A 82 0.74 -0.54 0.51
C ALA A 82 2.03 -0.20 1.26
N MET A 83 2.17 1.06 1.66
CA MET A 83 3.29 1.58 2.42
C MET A 83 2.83 2.63 3.42
N VAL A 84 3.34 2.59 4.63
CA VAL A 84 2.99 3.49 5.74
C VAL A 84 4.24 4.05 6.38
N LEU A 85 4.23 5.34 6.70
CA LEU A 85 5.19 5.95 7.62
C LEU A 85 4.51 6.07 8.98
N ALA A 86 4.91 5.24 9.94
CA ALA A 86 4.36 5.21 11.29
C ALA A 86 5.49 5.24 12.32
N GLU A 87 5.42 6.13 13.32
CA GLU A 87 6.40 6.25 14.40
C GLU A 87 7.87 6.36 13.91
N GLY A 88 8.07 7.01 12.77
CA GLY A 88 9.39 7.17 12.13
C GLY A 88 9.89 5.92 11.39
N LYS A 89 9.08 4.88 11.28
CA LYS A 89 9.36 3.65 10.53
C LYS A 89 8.60 3.64 9.22
N LEU A 90 9.28 3.24 8.16
CA LEU A 90 8.66 3.06 6.86
C LEU A 90 8.36 1.57 6.66
N LEU A 91 7.07 1.23 6.58
CA LEU A 91 6.58 -0.14 6.52
C LEU A 91 5.94 -0.42 5.17
N ILE A 92 6.23 -1.59 4.60
CA ILE A 92 5.59 -2.12 3.38
C ILE A 92 4.72 -3.31 3.78
N PHE A 93 3.52 -3.40 3.21
CA PHE A 93 2.60 -4.53 3.36
C PHE A 93 2.52 -5.27 2.03
N SER A 94 2.82 -6.57 2.04
CA SER A 94 2.76 -7.36 0.81
C SER A 94 1.34 -7.63 0.34
N LYS A 95 1.18 -7.69 -0.98
CA LYS A 95 -0.01 -8.21 -1.66
C LYS A 95 0.21 -9.69 -1.97
N SER A 96 -0.03 -10.55 -0.97
CA SER A 96 0.30 -11.98 -1.04
C SER A 96 -0.78 -12.77 -1.75
N TRP A 97 -0.62 -12.94 -3.05
CA TRP A 97 -1.58 -13.60 -3.93
C TRP A 97 -1.76 -15.09 -3.64
N ARG A 98 -0.67 -15.79 -3.32
CA ARG A 98 -0.67 -17.24 -3.14
C ARG A 98 -1.22 -17.66 -1.78
N THR A 99 -0.76 -17.03 -0.71
CA THR A 99 -1.10 -17.45 0.65
C THR A 99 -2.25 -16.66 1.25
N GLY A 100 -2.51 -15.44 0.78
CA GLY A 100 -3.43 -14.50 1.42
C GLY A 100 -2.93 -13.98 2.78
N ILE A 101 -1.69 -14.32 3.17
CA ILE A 101 -1.04 -13.87 4.40
C ILE A 101 -0.11 -12.72 4.03
N ALA A 102 -0.45 -11.50 4.42
CA ALA A 102 0.39 -10.36 4.15
C ALA A 102 1.63 -10.36 5.05
N ASN A 103 2.80 -10.09 4.46
CA ASN A 103 4.02 -9.85 5.20
C ASN A 103 4.20 -8.34 5.43
N VAL A 104 4.70 -7.96 6.59
CA VAL A 104 5.10 -6.59 6.91
C VAL A 104 6.61 -6.51 6.89
N TYR A 105 7.15 -5.53 6.18
CA TYR A 105 8.57 -5.29 6.05
C TYR A 105 8.91 -3.89 6.52
N GLU A 106 10.00 -3.72 7.26
CA GLU A 106 10.54 -2.40 7.62
C GLU A 106 11.65 -2.03 6.63
N VAL A 107 11.55 -0.82 6.06
CA VAL A 107 12.56 -0.26 5.15
C VAL A 107 13.50 0.63 5.94
N GLY A 108 14.76 0.30 5.96
CA GLY A 108 15.82 1.08 6.61
C GLY A 108 16.40 2.16 5.71
N SER A 109 17.62 2.60 6.04
CA SER A 109 18.34 3.67 5.32
C SER A 109 19.39 3.19 4.32
N GLU A 110 19.68 1.88 4.28
CA GLU A 110 20.69 1.32 3.39
C GLU A 110 20.24 1.44 1.93
N THR A 111 21.16 1.71 1.01
CA THR A 111 20.84 1.92 -0.41
C THR A 111 20.35 0.66 -1.14
N LEU A 112 20.72 -0.51 -0.66
CA LEU A 112 20.26 -1.81 -1.12
C LEU A 112 19.89 -2.66 0.09
N GLN A 113 18.68 -3.19 0.13
CA GLN A 113 18.19 -3.99 1.24
C GLN A 113 17.52 -5.28 0.76
N ILE A 114 17.79 -6.36 1.49
CA ILE A 114 17.04 -7.61 1.41
C ILE A 114 16.09 -7.61 2.61
N LEU A 115 14.83 -7.34 2.36
CA LEU A 115 13.81 -7.21 3.39
C LEU A 115 13.37 -8.58 3.89
N THR A 116 13.44 -8.75 5.21
CA THR A 116 12.89 -9.90 5.94
C THR A 116 11.59 -9.47 6.60
N PRO A 117 10.52 -10.29 6.57
CA PRO A 117 9.29 -9.97 7.25
C PRO A 117 9.52 -9.76 8.75
N ILE A 118 9.03 -8.63 9.30
CA ILE A 118 9.03 -8.37 10.74
C ILE A 118 7.74 -8.88 11.40
N ALA A 119 6.68 -9.04 10.62
CA ALA A 119 5.39 -9.58 11.07
C ALA A 119 4.62 -10.18 9.89
N GLN A 120 3.55 -10.91 10.22
CA GLN A 120 2.59 -11.46 9.25
C GLN A 120 1.17 -11.14 9.68
N ILE A 121 0.32 -10.80 8.71
CA ILE A 121 -1.09 -10.51 8.91
C ILE A 121 -1.90 -11.62 8.26
N ALA A 122 -2.58 -12.40 9.07
CA ALA A 122 -3.48 -13.46 8.64
C ALA A 122 -4.93 -13.14 9.00
N GLY A 123 -5.87 -13.81 8.34
CA GLY A 123 -7.30 -13.69 8.68
C GLY A 123 -8.02 -12.52 8.01
N LEU A 124 -7.37 -11.77 7.13
CA LEU A 124 -8.04 -10.79 6.28
C LEU A 124 -8.82 -11.49 5.16
N PRO A 125 -9.93 -10.89 4.67
CA PRO A 125 -10.75 -11.48 3.61
C PRO A 125 -10.06 -11.61 2.25
N GLY A 126 -9.00 -10.82 2.02
CA GLY A 126 -8.30 -10.72 0.74
C GLY A 126 -6.90 -10.14 0.87
N VAL A 127 -6.34 -9.68 -0.23
CA VAL A 127 -5.03 -9.03 -0.29
C VAL A 127 -5.12 -7.55 0.10
N ILE A 128 -4.05 -7.01 0.69
CA ILE A 128 -3.95 -5.59 1.05
C ILE A 128 -3.52 -4.79 -0.19
N THR A 129 -4.21 -3.69 -0.47
CA THR A 129 -3.93 -2.75 -1.56
C THR A 129 -3.66 -1.32 -1.09
N GLY A 130 -4.00 -1.00 0.15
CA GLY A 130 -3.69 0.30 0.74
C GLY A 130 -3.60 0.20 2.25
N ALA A 131 -2.79 1.06 2.85
CA ALA A 131 -2.62 1.13 4.30
C ALA A 131 -2.30 2.55 4.75
N ASP A 132 -2.67 2.87 6.00
CA ASP A 132 -2.25 4.07 6.71
C ASP A 132 -2.20 3.81 8.23
N PHE A 133 -1.68 4.75 8.98
CA PHE A 133 -1.60 4.68 10.44
C PHE A 133 -2.51 5.74 11.09
N ASP A 134 -3.44 5.28 11.90
CA ASP A 134 -4.32 6.11 12.71
C ASP A 134 -3.60 6.51 14.00
N GLU A 135 -2.96 7.67 14.01
CA GLU A 135 -2.25 8.19 15.18
C GLU A 135 -3.18 8.42 16.38
N MET A 136 -4.46 8.78 16.13
CA MET A 136 -5.42 9.06 17.19
C MET A 136 -5.82 7.80 17.96
N ARG A 137 -5.96 6.68 17.25
CA ARG A 137 -6.37 5.39 17.81
C ARG A 137 -5.18 4.46 18.05
N ASN A 138 -4.00 4.83 17.57
CA ASN A 138 -2.75 4.06 17.66
C ASN A 138 -2.90 2.66 17.05
N LEU A 139 -3.32 2.62 15.77
CA LEU A 139 -3.54 1.38 15.04
C LEU A 139 -3.30 1.57 13.54
N TYR A 140 -3.08 0.49 12.83
CA TYR A 140 -3.03 0.49 11.36
C TYR A 140 -4.42 0.33 10.79
N VAL A 141 -4.66 0.96 9.64
CA VAL A 141 -5.84 0.73 8.82
C VAL A 141 -5.41 0.23 7.47
N VAL A 142 -6.12 -0.76 6.96
CA VAL A 142 -5.84 -1.33 5.64
C VAL A 142 -7.13 -1.47 4.85
N VAL A 143 -7.00 -1.34 3.54
CA VAL A 143 -8.05 -1.71 2.58
C VAL A 143 -7.51 -2.77 1.63
N GLY A 144 -8.43 -3.48 1.00
CA GLY A 144 -8.07 -4.46 0.03
C GLY A 144 -9.26 -5.21 -0.54
N TYR A 145 -8.98 -6.23 -1.31
CA TYR A 145 -10.02 -7.03 -1.94
C TYR A 145 -9.60 -8.48 -2.16
N LYS A 146 -10.58 -9.30 -2.42
CA LYS A 146 -10.45 -10.62 -3.03
C LYS A 146 -11.22 -10.61 -4.35
N SER A 147 -10.61 -11.08 -5.41
CA SER A 147 -11.29 -11.35 -6.67
C SER A 147 -11.53 -12.84 -6.87
N ASP A 148 -12.63 -13.19 -7.50
CA ASP A 148 -12.92 -14.55 -7.94
C ASP A 148 -12.58 -14.72 -9.43
N PRO A 149 -12.54 -15.97 -9.95
CA PRO A 149 -12.27 -16.21 -11.38
C PRO A 149 -13.31 -15.62 -12.35
N PHE A 150 -14.47 -15.18 -11.85
CA PHE A 150 -15.53 -14.55 -12.64
C PHE A 150 -15.44 -13.02 -12.64
N GLY A 151 -14.41 -12.44 -11.96
CA GLY A 151 -14.20 -11.00 -11.87
C GLY A 151 -15.08 -10.29 -10.85
N ASN A 152 -15.68 -11.03 -9.89
CA ASN A 152 -16.33 -10.41 -8.75
C ASN A 152 -15.29 -10.01 -7.69
N PHE A 153 -15.51 -8.87 -7.07
CA PHE A 153 -14.67 -8.35 -5.99
C PHE A 153 -15.44 -8.38 -4.67
N SER A 154 -14.76 -8.77 -3.61
CA SER A 154 -15.18 -8.58 -2.22
C SER A 154 -14.17 -7.70 -1.55
N THR A 155 -14.52 -6.44 -1.37
CA THR A 155 -13.64 -5.41 -0.80
C THR A 155 -13.84 -5.27 0.70
N PHE A 156 -12.81 -4.85 1.40
CA PHE A 156 -12.85 -4.68 2.84
C PHE A 156 -12.02 -3.48 3.29
N LEU A 157 -12.37 -2.98 4.47
CA LEU A 157 -11.56 -2.12 5.31
C LEU A 157 -11.31 -2.85 6.62
N ALA A 158 -10.10 -2.81 7.15
CA ALA A 158 -9.79 -3.43 8.43
C ALA A 158 -8.92 -2.53 9.29
N GLN A 159 -9.09 -2.64 10.61
CA GLN A 159 -8.18 -2.11 11.61
C GLN A 159 -7.29 -3.23 12.16
N LEU A 160 -6.01 -2.93 12.35
CA LEU A 160 -5.04 -3.82 12.94
C LEU A 160 -4.43 -3.13 14.17
N ASP A 161 -4.16 -3.86 15.21
CA ASP A 161 -3.38 -3.33 16.33
C ASP A 161 -1.90 -3.10 15.95
N THR A 162 -1.12 -2.55 16.86
CA THR A 162 0.31 -2.29 16.65
C THR A 162 1.16 -3.56 16.53
N SER A 163 0.60 -4.73 16.83
CA SER A 163 1.19 -6.05 16.56
C SER A 163 0.75 -6.64 15.22
N PHE A 164 0.02 -5.87 14.40
CA PHE A 164 -0.54 -6.25 13.11
C PHE A 164 -1.62 -7.34 13.18
N THR A 165 -2.30 -7.47 14.32
CA THR A 165 -3.41 -8.39 14.50
C THR A 165 -4.72 -7.69 14.09
N PRO A 166 -5.57 -8.30 13.22
CA PRO A 166 -6.87 -7.73 12.88
C PRO A 166 -7.76 -7.58 14.12
N ILE A 167 -8.29 -6.36 14.33
CA ILE A 167 -9.21 -6.01 15.42
C ILE A 167 -10.64 -6.01 14.91
N GLU A 168 -10.86 -5.35 13.78
CA GLU A 168 -12.17 -5.15 13.18
C GLU A 168 -12.05 -5.21 11.65
N VAL A 169 -13.07 -5.75 10.98
CA VAL A 169 -13.12 -5.87 9.52
C VAL A 169 -14.53 -5.51 9.05
N TRP A 170 -14.63 -4.54 8.15
CA TRP A 170 -15.88 -4.13 7.53
C TRP A 170 -15.89 -4.46 6.04
N PRO A 171 -16.94 -5.12 5.53
CA PRO A 171 -17.11 -5.28 4.11
C PRO A 171 -17.41 -3.92 3.45
N LEU A 172 -16.90 -3.73 2.25
CA LEU A 172 -17.16 -2.57 1.40
C LEU A 172 -17.87 -3.04 0.12
N ASP A 173 -19.04 -3.66 0.27
CA ASP A 173 -19.74 -4.40 -0.80
C ASP A 173 -20.14 -3.54 -2.01
N GLU A 174 -20.21 -2.21 -1.84
CA GLU A 174 -20.55 -1.27 -2.93
C GLU A 174 -19.34 -0.93 -3.81
N TYR A 175 -18.12 -1.29 -3.40
CA TYR A 175 -16.86 -0.95 -4.05
C TYR A 175 -16.21 -2.20 -4.64
N LYS A 176 -15.37 -2.02 -5.67
CA LYS A 176 -14.70 -3.14 -6.33
C LYS A 176 -13.20 -3.16 -6.06
N GLN A 177 -12.47 -2.25 -6.68
CA GLN A 177 -11.02 -2.16 -6.55
C GLN A 177 -10.68 -0.93 -5.71
N VAL A 178 -10.59 -1.14 -4.40
CA VAL A 178 -10.12 -0.12 -3.46
C VAL A 178 -8.61 -0.22 -3.39
N GLU A 179 -7.88 0.85 -3.76
CA GLU A 179 -6.43 0.81 -3.95
C GLU A 179 -5.66 1.73 -2.99
N GLY A 180 -6.34 2.64 -2.33
CA GLY A 180 -5.69 3.54 -1.39
C GLY A 180 -6.55 3.90 -0.20
N ILE A 181 -5.91 4.16 0.94
CA ILE A 181 -6.57 4.67 2.15
C ILE A 181 -5.68 5.72 2.80
N CYS A 182 -6.27 6.72 3.41
CA CYS A 182 -5.60 7.61 4.33
C CYS A 182 -6.50 8.00 5.50
N VAL A 183 -5.87 8.34 6.62
CA VAL A 183 -6.52 8.83 7.83
C VAL A 183 -6.30 10.34 7.91
N ASP A 184 -7.37 11.12 8.03
CA ASP A 184 -7.25 12.55 8.21
C ASP A 184 -7.03 12.94 9.68
N LYS A 185 -6.73 14.23 9.92
CA LYS A 185 -6.48 14.77 11.26
C LYS A 185 -7.71 14.70 12.20
N GLN A 186 -8.89 14.41 11.67
CA GLN A 186 -10.13 14.19 12.42
C GLN A 186 -10.35 12.71 12.76
N GLY A 187 -9.49 11.82 12.22
CA GLY A 187 -9.61 10.37 12.37
C GLY A 187 -10.64 9.75 11.45
N ASP A 188 -11.04 10.47 10.39
CA ASP A 188 -11.89 9.90 9.35
C ASP A 188 -11.02 9.19 8.31
N TYR A 189 -11.52 8.09 7.77
CA TYR A 189 -10.85 7.30 6.76
C TYR A 189 -11.32 7.68 5.37
N TRP A 190 -10.36 7.94 4.50
CA TRP A 190 -10.61 8.25 3.10
C TRP A 190 -10.00 7.15 2.25
N PHE A 191 -10.80 6.49 1.43
CA PHE A 191 -10.31 5.46 0.54
C PHE A 191 -10.70 5.76 -0.92
N SER A 192 -9.86 5.30 -1.84
CA SER A 192 -10.04 5.46 -3.28
C SER A 192 -10.45 4.16 -3.94
N GLU A 193 -11.29 4.26 -4.96
CA GLU A 193 -11.68 3.17 -5.84
C GLU A 193 -11.22 3.50 -7.26
N GLU A 194 -10.65 2.54 -7.97
CA GLU A 194 -10.30 2.70 -9.38
C GLU A 194 -11.53 2.85 -10.29
N ALA A 195 -11.32 3.53 -11.44
CA ALA A 195 -12.33 3.56 -12.48
C ALA A 195 -12.48 2.18 -13.13
N THR A 196 -13.72 1.82 -13.43
CA THR A 196 -14.06 0.67 -14.24
C THR A 196 -14.80 1.13 -15.49
N ASP A 197 -15.07 0.25 -16.45
CA ASP A 197 -15.86 0.58 -17.65
C ASP A 197 -17.24 1.15 -17.31
N LEU A 198 -17.79 0.83 -16.12
CA LEU A 198 -19.14 1.22 -15.70
C LEU A 198 -19.16 2.28 -14.60
N ARG A 199 -18.03 2.57 -13.94
CA ARG A 199 -17.94 3.49 -12.81
C ARG A 199 -16.70 4.37 -12.91
N LYS A 200 -16.86 5.64 -12.53
CA LYS A 200 -15.71 6.56 -12.41
C LYS A 200 -14.95 6.27 -11.14
N ALA A 201 -13.65 6.57 -11.14
CA ALA A 201 -12.85 6.59 -9.92
C ALA A 201 -13.53 7.44 -8.85
N SER A 202 -13.48 6.98 -7.62
CA SER A 202 -14.11 7.66 -6.49
C SER A 202 -13.16 7.83 -5.31
N LEU A 203 -13.41 8.86 -4.51
CA LEU A 203 -12.80 9.07 -3.21
C LEU A 203 -13.92 9.16 -2.17
N THR A 204 -13.94 8.23 -1.24
CA THR A 204 -15.01 8.09 -0.25
C THR A 204 -14.47 8.33 1.16
N ARG A 205 -15.23 9.06 1.96
CA ARG A 205 -14.99 9.27 3.39
C ARG A 205 -15.86 8.31 4.20
N ALA A 206 -15.24 7.58 5.11
CA ALA A 206 -15.89 6.78 6.13
C ALA A 206 -15.54 7.31 7.53
N THR A 207 -16.54 7.52 8.37
CA THR A 207 -16.35 7.89 9.77
C THR A 207 -16.49 6.63 10.62
N ILE A 208 -15.42 6.22 11.27
CA ILE A 208 -15.44 5.11 12.21
C ILE A 208 -15.82 5.64 13.59
N LYS A 209 -16.89 5.10 14.14
CA LYS A 209 -17.43 5.50 15.44
C LYS A 209 -16.87 4.64 16.56
#